data_33345b2e212e2323674a04fa1564affd
#
_entry.id   33345b2e212e2323674a04fa1564affd
#
_cell.length_a   1.000
_cell.length_b   1.000
_cell.length_c   1.000
_cell.angle_alpha   90.00
_cell.angle_beta   90.00
_cell.angle_gamma   90.00
#
_symmetry.space_group_name_H-M   'P 1'
#
loop_
_entity.id
_entity.type
_entity.pdbx_description
1 polymer ?
#
loop_
_entity_poly.entity_id
_entity_poly.type
_entity_poly.pdbx_seq_one_letter_code
_entity_poly.pdbx_strand_id
1 'polypeptide(L)'
;MTTTQFEPLPDLAAAEPSTGTLVMKFGGTSVADPEKITGVARRLVEAQAGGNRVVAVLSAMGHTTDDLVRLAYEVSPRPKPRELDMLISVGERISCALAAMAIHDLGAEAISLTGSQAGIVTDTVHGRAKIVDVRARRIHEALDQDRIVLVAGFQGVSTDFDITTLGRGGSDTTAVALAAALGAGVCEIYTDVEGVFTADPRLVPTALKLHAVSYEEMLEMAASGAKVLQVRSVEIARSHDVKLHVRPSFSPADGTWVREEDDRMLEKALISGVTHTREETLYRVTGTTASQLFAALAGASVNVDTIVQTGPEIVFSAPVDDRDATTDVLDGLGVEWSARDDLGKVSVIGAGMKSHPGVAAKAFAVLAEAGIEPEVVTTSPIKIACHIPSDDVDTAVVVLHKAFELDAPEAERAHA
;
A
#
# COMPACT_ATOMS: atom_id res chain seq x y z
N MET A 1 -32.74 -10.08 6.07
CA MET A 1 -31.45 -10.34 5.44
C MET A 1 -30.47 -10.61 6.57
N THR A 2 -30.11 -11.87 6.77
CA THR A 2 -29.13 -12.27 7.78
C THR A 2 -27.77 -11.84 7.29
N THR A 3 -27.20 -10.79 7.87
CA THR A 3 -25.79 -10.47 7.76
C THR A 3 -25.01 -11.65 8.34
N THR A 4 -24.48 -12.49 7.49
CA THR A 4 -23.51 -13.50 7.90
C THR A 4 -22.31 -12.74 8.41
N GLN A 5 -22.18 -12.62 9.74
CA GLN A 5 -20.97 -12.09 10.34
C GLN A 5 -19.84 -13.04 9.99
N PHE A 6 -18.79 -12.50 9.37
CA PHE A 6 -17.56 -13.22 9.14
C PHE A 6 -16.93 -13.51 10.51
N GLU A 7 -16.78 -14.77 10.87
CA GLU A 7 -15.98 -15.13 12.03
C GLU A 7 -14.52 -14.82 11.70
N PRO A 8 -13.80 -14.04 12.56
CA PRO A 8 -12.39 -13.78 12.33
C PRO A 8 -11.66 -15.10 12.22
N LEU A 9 -10.80 -15.21 11.22
CA LEU A 9 -9.91 -16.36 11.09
C LEU A 9 -9.14 -16.54 12.39
N PRO A 10 -9.05 -17.77 12.92
CA PRO A 10 -8.27 -18.01 14.12
C PRO A 10 -6.84 -17.55 13.91
N ASP A 11 -6.30 -16.90 14.92
CA ASP A 11 -4.89 -16.58 14.97
C ASP A 11 -4.11 -17.86 14.79
N LEU A 12 -3.33 -17.92 13.76
CA LEU A 12 -2.33 -18.93 13.48
C LEU A 12 -2.76 -20.20 12.73
N ALA A 13 -2.00 -20.37 11.66
CA ALA A 13 -1.42 -21.60 11.10
C ALA A 13 -2.32 -22.80 10.75
N ALA A 14 -3.57 -22.79 11.03
CA ALA A 14 -4.51 -23.74 10.46
C ALA A 14 -5.86 -23.05 10.40
N ALA A 15 -6.05 -22.25 9.35
CA ALA A 15 -7.35 -21.70 9.09
C ALA A 15 -8.33 -22.86 8.89
N GLU A 16 -9.20 -23.07 9.85
CA GLU A 16 -10.39 -23.84 9.58
C GLU A 16 -11.17 -23.17 8.45
N PRO A 17 -11.81 -23.92 7.53
CA PRO A 17 -12.51 -23.32 6.40
C PRO A 17 -13.55 -22.32 6.91
N SER A 18 -13.31 -21.04 6.63
CA SER A 18 -14.24 -20.00 7.02
C SER A 18 -15.42 -20.03 6.04
N THR A 19 -16.63 -20.10 6.53
CA THR A 19 -17.87 -20.08 5.72
C THR A 19 -18.32 -18.67 5.35
N GLY A 20 -17.41 -17.69 5.36
CA GLY A 20 -17.68 -16.29 5.10
C GLY A 20 -17.31 -15.82 3.67
N THR A 21 -17.52 -14.53 3.40
CA THR A 21 -17.01 -13.89 2.19
C THR A 21 -15.52 -13.65 2.35
N LEU A 22 -14.73 -14.12 1.38
CA LEU A 22 -13.29 -13.91 1.30
C LEU A 22 -12.97 -12.99 0.12
N VAL A 23 -12.28 -11.89 0.39
CA VAL A 23 -11.80 -10.98 -0.65
C VAL A 23 -10.31 -11.24 -0.87
N MET A 24 -9.94 -11.50 -2.12
CA MET A 24 -8.57 -11.85 -2.52
C MET A 24 -8.09 -10.88 -3.60
N LYS A 25 -6.97 -10.19 -3.40
CA LYS A 25 -6.41 -9.30 -4.43
C LYS A 25 -5.14 -9.89 -5.01
N PHE A 26 -5.00 -9.81 -6.32
CA PHE A 26 -3.79 -10.25 -7.03
C PHE A 26 -3.15 -9.09 -7.78
N GLY A 27 -1.86 -8.83 -7.51
CA GLY A 27 -1.07 -7.80 -8.16
C GLY A 27 -0.73 -8.13 -9.61
N GLY A 28 -0.21 -7.15 -10.37
CA GLY A 28 0.12 -7.31 -11.79
C GLY A 28 1.13 -8.43 -12.06
N THR A 29 2.12 -8.61 -11.19
CA THR A 29 3.09 -9.71 -11.25
C THR A 29 2.46 -11.07 -11.05
N SER A 30 1.37 -11.15 -10.29
CA SER A 30 0.62 -12.39 -10.01
C SER A 30 -0.25 -12.84 -11.18
N VAL A 31 -0.56 -11.95 -12.12
CA VAL A 31 -1.40 -12.20 -13.31
C VAL A 31 -0.66 -11.84 -14.60
N ALA A 32 0.67 -11.78 -14.59
CA ALA A 32 1.48 -11.23 -15.67
C ALA A 32 1.40 -12.01 -17.00
N ASP A 33 1.06 -13.28 -16.95
CA ASP A 33 1.03 -14.18 -18.10
C ASP A 33 -0.09 -15.23 -17.94
N PRO A 34 -0.42 -15.99 -19.02
CA PRO A 34 -1.50 -16.97 -18.99
C PRO A 34 -1.30 -18.10 -17.95
N GLU A 35 -0.07 -18.50 -17.68
CA GLU A 35 0.23 -19.55 -16.68
C GLU A 35 -0.11 -19.04 -15.26
N LYS A 36 0.28 -17.82 -14.95
CA LYS A 36 -0.02 -17.19 -13.67
C LYS A 36 -1.52 -16.95 -13.49
N ILE A 37 -2.23 -16.51 -14.54
CA ILE A 37 -3.70 -16.39 -14.52
C ILE A 37 -4.34 -17.72 -14.19
N THR A 38 -3.89 -18.82 -14.83
CA THR A 38 -4.38 -20.18 -14.54
C THR A 38 -4.08 -20.59 -13.09
N GLY A 39 -2.90 -20.21 -12.56
CA GLY A 39 -2.55 -20.40 -11.14
C GLY A 39 -3.48 -19.67 -10.20
N VAL A 40 -3.79 -18.40 -10.49
CA VAL A 40 -4.78 -17.61 -9.73
C VAL A 40 -6.16 -18.26 -9.81
N ALA A 41 -6.61 -18.69 -10.99
CA ALA A 41 -7.91 -19.36 -11.16
C ALA A 41 -8.03 -20.61 -10.29
N ARG A 42 -6.98 -21.47 -10.22
CA ARG A 42 -6.97 -22.66 -9.33
C ARG A 42 -7.12 -22.25 -7.88
N ARG A 43 -6.38 -21.24 -7.41
CA ARG A 43 -6.44 -20.77 -6.02
C ARG A 43 -7.83 -20.24 -5.66
N LEU A 44 -8.50 -19.55 -6.57
CA LEU A 44 -9.87 -19.06 -6.35
C LEU A 44 -10.88 -20.21 -6.27
N VAL A 45 -10.75 -21.23 -7.13
CA VAL A 45 -11.57 -22.43 -7.09
C VAL A 45 -11.34 -23.23 -5.81
N GLU A 46 -10.08 -23.36 -5.37
CA GLU A 46 -9.73 -24.01 -4.10
C GLU A 46 -10.32 -23.26 -2.91
N ALA A 47 -10.26 -21.93 -2.90
CA ALA A 47 -10.86 -21.12 -1.86
C ALA A 47 -12.38 -21.28 -1.79
N GLN A 48 -13.06 -21.36 -2.95
CA GLN A 48 -14.51 -21.62 -3.01
C GLN A 48 -14.83 -23.06 -2.56
N ALA A 49 -14.05 -24.05 -2.98
CA ALA A 49 -14.20 -25.44 -2.55
C ALA A 49 -14.00 -25.61 -1.03
N GLY A 50 -13.21 -24.74 -0.40
CA GLY A 50 -13.06 -24.60 1.05
C GLY A 50 -14.26 -24.00 1.76
N GLY A 51 -15.36 -23.68 1.05
CA GLY A 51 -16.61 -23.17 1.62
C GLY A 51 -16.72 -21.65 1.67
N ASN A 52 -15.78 -20.90 1.06
CA ASN A 52 -15.83 -19.45 1.02
C ASN A 52 -16.67 -18.93 -0.16
N ARG A 53 -17.34 -17.80 0.05
CA ARG A 53 -17.87 -16.96 -1.03
C ARG A 53 -16.74 -16.05 -1.51
N VAL A 54 -16.26 -16.27 -2.75
CA VAL A 54 -15.01 -15.68 -3.22
C VAL A 54 -15.23 -14.44 -4.09
N VAL A 55 -14.59 -13.35 -3.72
CA VAL A 55 -14.46 -12.12 -4.52
C VAL A 55 -12.97 -11.86 -4.77
N ALA A 56 -12.56 -11.82 -6.02
CA ALA A 56 -11.18 -11.53 -6.37
C ALA A 56 -11.06 -10.18 -7.08
N VAL A 57 -10.08 -9.38 -6.66
CA VAL A 57 -9.72 -8.12 -7.31
C VAL A 57 -8.42 -8.32 -8.06
N LEU A 58 -8.44 -8.10 -9.38
CA LEU A 58 -7.28 -8.30 -10.23
C LEU A 58 -6.72 -6.98 -10.73
N SER A 59 -5.39 -6.89 -10.73
CA SER A 59 -4.65 -5.82 -11.41
C SER A 59 -4.48 -6.13 -12.89
N ALA A 60 -4.04 -5.16 -13.68
CA ALA A 60 -3.62 -5.37 -15.06
C ALA A 60 -2.44 -6.35 -15.13
N MET A 61 -2.30 -7.05 -16.27
CA MET A 61 -1.23 -8.03 -16.50
C MET A 61 0.13 -7.35 -16.60
N GLY A 62 1.06 -7.71 -15.73
CA GLY A 62 2.47 -7.27 -15.79
C GLY A 62 2.60 -5.75 -15.96
N HIS A 63 3.14 -5.31 -17.09
CA HIS A 63 3.38 -3.91 -17.44
C HIS A 63 2.30 -3.28 -18.34
N THR A 64 1.14 -3.92 -18.51
CA THR A 64 0.09 -3.44 -19.42
C THR A 64 -0.32 -1.99 -19.16
N THR A 65 -0.44 -1.57 -17.89
CA THR A 65 -0.79 -0.18 -17.55
C THR A 65 0.31 0.79 -18.00
N ASP A 66 1.58 0.47 -17.78
CA ASP A 66 2.72 1.30 -18.19
C ASP A 66 2.78 1.43 -19.72
N ASP A 67 2.51 0.34 -20.45
CA ASP A 67 2.46 0.34 -21.92
C ASP A 67 1.32 1.22 -22.45
N LEU A 68 0.15 1.18 -21.82
CA LEU A 68 -0.98 2.04 -22.18
C LEU A 68 -0.69 3.51 -21.89
N VAL A 69 -0.07 3.81 -20.76
CA VAL A 69 0.38 5.18 -20.43
C VAL A 69 1.39 5.67 -21.46
N ARG A 70 2.41 4.86 -21.78
CA ARG A 70 3.41 5.20 -22.81
C ARG A 70 2.73 5.48 -24.15
N LEU A 71 1.81 4.62 -24.58
CA LEU A 71 1.06 4.80 -25.83
C LEU A 71 0.26 6.11 -25.84
N ALA A 72 -0.36 6.49 -24.70
CA ALA A 72 -1.07 7.75 -24.60
C ALA A 72 -0.14 8.94 -24.83
N TYR A 73 1.06 8.94 -24.23
CA TYR A 73 2.03 10.01 -24.40
C TYR A 73 2.70 10.03 -25.78
N GLU A 74 2.76 8.91 -26.50
CA GLU A 74 3.19 8.86 -27.90
C GLU A 74 2.17 9.56 -28.83
N VAL A 75 0.88 9.49 -28.49
CA VAL A 75 -0.20 10.15 -29.25
C VAL A 75 -0.40 11.60 -28.84
N SER A 76 -0.27 11.92 -27.56
CA SER A 76 -0.50 13.24 -27.03
C SER A 76 0.52 13.61 -25.94
N PRO A 77 1.27 14.72 -26.09
CA PRO A 77 2.24 15.14 -25.08
C PRO A 77 1.58 15.56 -23.74
N ARG A 78 0.28 15.83 -23.75
CA ARG A 78 -0.52 16.18 -22.56
C ARG A 78 -1.91 15.53 -22.67
N PRO A 79 -2.03 14.22 -22.47
CA PRO A 79 -3.32 13.53 -22.51
C PRO A 79 -4.24 14.08 -21.41
N LYS A 80 -5.50 14.33 -21.76
CA LYS A 80 -6.48 14.75 -20.76
C LYS A 80 -6.71 13.62 -19.75
N PRO A 81 -6.72 13.89 -18.44
CA PRO A 81 -6.84 12.86 -17.40
C PRO A 81 -8.06 11.93 -17.58
N ARG A 82 -9.22 12.49 -18.01
CA ARG A 82 -10.42 11.69 -18.28
C ARG A 82 -10.19 10.61 -19.36
N GLU A 83 -9.53 10.98 -20.46
CA GLU A 83 -9.27 10.05 -21.56
C GLU A 83 -8.17 9.05 -21.19
N LEU A 84 -7.22 9.47 -20.35
CA LEU A 84 -6.20 8.57 -19.81
C LEU A 84 -6.84 7.52 -18.90
N ASP A 85 -7.75 7.91 -18.00
CA ASP A 85 -8.51 6.96 -17.17
C ASP A 85 -9.29 5.95 -18.01
N MET A 86 -9.96 6.42 -19.07
CA MET A 86 -10.68 5.54 -20.00
C MET A 86 -9.75 4.51 -20.63
N LEU A 87 -8.53 4.93 -21.04
CA LEU A 87 -7.55 4.06 -21.69
C LEU A 87 -6.97 3.04 -20.68
N ILE A 88 -6.42 3.50 -19.57
CA ILE A 88 -5.68 2.63 -18.66
C ILE A 88 -6.59 1.66 -17.88
N SER A 89 -7.88 1.97 -17.72
CA SER A 89 -8.85 1.09 -17.07
C SER A 89 -9.14 -0.21 -17.83
N VAL A 90 -8.59 -0.40 -19.04
CA VAL A 90 -8.81 -1.61 -19.86
C VAL A 90 -8.00 -2.80 -19.34
N GLY A 91 -6.82 -2.57 -18.76
CA GLY A 91 -5.89 -3.61 -18.36
C GLY A 91 -6.49 -4.65 -17.41
N GLU A 92 -7.15 -4.18 -16.36
CA GLU A 92 -7.77 -5.04 -15.34
C GLU A 92 -8.97 -5.84 -15.90
N ARG A 93 -9.67 -5.30 -16.88
CA ARG A 93 -10.78 -6.00 -17.56
C ARG A 93 -10.27 -7.21 -18.34
N ILE A 94 -9.09 -7.09 -18.96
CA ILE A 94 -8.42 -8.19 -19.67
C ILE A 94 -8.10 -9.30 -18.66
N SER A 95 -7.44 -8.98 -17.55
CA SER A 95 -7.10 -9.95 -16.51
C SER A 95 -8.34 -10.69 -15.97
N CYS A 96 -9.40 -9.95 -15.66
CA CYS A 96 -10.65 -10.51 -15.13
C CYS A 96 -11.32 -11.44 -16.15
N ALA A 97 -11.37 -11.06 -17.43
CA ALA A 97 -11.99 -11.88 -18.46
C ALA A 97 -11.23 -13.20 -18.67
N LEU A 98 -9.89 -13.14 -18.73
CA LEU A 98 -9.05 -14.32 -18.87
C LEU A 98 -9.12 -15.25 -17.66
N ALA A 99 -9.13 -14.67 -16.44
CA ALA A 99 -9.28 -15.46 -15.23
C ALA A 99 -10.67 -16.14 -15.15
N ALA A 100 -11.76 -15.45 -15.57
CA ALA A 100 -13.09 -16.07 -15.66
C ALA A 100 -13.11 -17.27 -16.61
N MET A 101 -12.49 -17.14 -17.79
CA MET A 101 -12.37 -18.26 -18.74
C MET A 101 -11.62 -19.44 -18.11
N ALA A 102 -10.50 -19.17 -17.44
CA ALA A 102 -9.71 -20.21 -16.78
C ALA A 102 -10.48 -20.89 -15.61
N ILE A 103 -11.31 -20.15 -14.86
CA ILE A 103 -12.17 -20.71 -13.82
C ILE A 103 -13.24 -21.63 -14.42
N HIS A 104 -13.86 -21.22 -15.54
CA HIS A 104 -14.84 -22.08 -16.25
C HIS A 104 -14.21 -23.37 -16.76
N ASP A 105 -12.98 -23.32 -17.27
CA ASP A 105 -12.23 -24.53 -17.69
C ASP A 105 -11.92 -25.48 -16.52
N LEU A 106 -11.88 -24.95 -15.28
CA LEU A 106 -11.75 -25.74 -14.05
C LEU A 106 -13.08 -26.28 -13.52
N GLY A 107 -14.21 -25.99 -14.20
CA GLY A 107 -15.54 -26.48 -13.86
C GLY A 107 -16.28 -25.67 -12.78
N ALA A 108 -15.79 -24.48 -12.44
CA ALA A 108 -16.49 -23.57 -11.52
C ALA A 108 -17.15 -22.40 -12.29
N GLU A 109 -18.17 -21.80 -11.70
CA GLU A 109 -18.85 -20.64 -12.28
C GLU A 109 -18.19 -19.33 -11.82
N ALA A 110 -17.99 -18.42 -12.75
CA ALA A 110 -17.39 -17.11 -12.46
C ALA A 110 -18.10 -15.98 -13.23
N ILE A 111 -17.94 -14.76 -12.74
CA ILE A 111 -18.36 -13.54 -13.42
C ILE A 111 -17.30 -12.44 -13.27
N SER A 112 -16.94 -11.81 -14.37
CA SER A 112 -16.07 -10.64 -14.38
C SER A 112 -16.89 -9.35 -14.37
N LEU A 113 -16.52 -8.41 -13.50
CA LEU A 113 -17.17 -7.10 -13.34
C LEU A 113 -16.13 -6.00 -13.49
N THR A 114 -16.49 -4.93 -14.19
CA THR A 114 -15.73 -3.66 -14.10
C THR A 114 -15.93 -3.02 -12.72
N GLY A 115 -15.10 -2.06 -12.33
CA GLY A 115 -15.30 -1.31 -11.08
C GLY A 115 -16.70 -0.69 -10.99
N SER A 116 -17.18 -0.10 -12.07
CA SER A 116 -18.55 0.44 -12.17
C SER A 116 -19.62 -0.63 -11.96
N GLN A 117 -19.46 -1.80 -12.60
CA GLN A 117 -20.41 -2.92 -12.45
C GLN A 117 -20.38 -3.54 -11.05
N ALA A 118 -19.21 -3.52 -10.41
CA ALA A 118 -19.05 -3.93 -9.01
C ALA A 118 -19.62 -2.90 -8.01
N GLY A 119 -19.96 -1.70 -8.51
CA GLY A 119 -20.57 -0.64 -7.71
C GLY A 119 -19.58 0.29 -7.01
N ILE A 120 -18.34 0.35 -7.48
CA ILE A 120 -17.32 1.29 -6.97
C ILE A 120 -17.66 2.69 -7.49
N VAL A 121 -18.14 3.56 -6.60
CA VAL A 121 -18.46 4.97 -6.90
C VAL A 121 -17.35 5.85 -6.37
N THR A 122 -16.89 6.81 -7.19
CA THR A 122 -15.80 7.71 -6.85
C THR A 122 -16.23 9.18 -6.92
N ASP A 123 -15.38 10.08 -6.43
CA ASP A 123 -15.43 11.48 -6.79
C ASP A 123 -15.06 11.69 -8.27
N THR A 124 -14.99 12.95 -8.71
CA THR A 124 -14.75 13.35 -10.12
C THR A 124 -13.28 13.67 -10.42
N VAL A 125 -12.36 13.34 -9.52
CA VAL A 125 -10.92 13.63 -9.70
C VAL A 125 -10.28 12.51 -10.51
N HIS A 126 -10.04 12.76 -11.79
CA HIS A 126 -9.39 11.79 -12.67
C HIS A 126 -7.94 11.49 -12.27
N GLY A 127 -7.50 10.24 -12.46
CA GLY A 127 -6.16 9.74 -12.18
C GLY A 127 -5.87 9.47 -10.70
N ARG A 128 -6.59 10.11 -9.77
CA ARG A 128 -6.40 9.95 -8.31
C ARG A 128 -7.76 9.97 -7.57
N ALA A 129 -8.79 9.39 -8.17
CA ALA A 129 -10.13 9.39 -7.62
C ALA A 129 -10.22 8.75 -6.23
N LYS A 130 -11.13 9.27 -5.40
CA LYS A 130 -11.43 8.69 -4.07
C LYS A 130 -12.74 7.92 -4.14
N ILE A 131 -12.75 6.71 -3.56
CA ILE A 131 -13.98 5.94 -3.40
C ILE A 131 -14.87 6.68 -2.39
N VAL A 132 -16.08 7.03 -2.80
CA VAL A 132 -17.08 7.70 -1.96
C VAL A 132 -18.20 6.78 -1.53
N ASP A 133 -18.44 5.68 -2.30
CA ASP A 133 -19.47 4.69 -1.97
C ASP A 133 -19.15 3.34 -2.66
N VAL A 134 -19.64 2.24 -2.09
CA VAL A 134 -19.56 0.91 -2.70
C VAL A 134 -20.92 0.25 -2.70
N ARG A 135 -21.52 0.13 -3.87
CA ARG A 135 -22.87 -0.45 -4.07
C ARG A 135 -22.78 -1.88 -4.60
N ALA A 136 -22.41 -2.82 -3.74
CA ALA A 136 -22.02 -4.18 -4.08
C ALA A 136 -23.18 -5.10 -4.52
N ARG A 137 -24.35 -4.57 -4.97
CA ARG A 137 -25.55 -5.35 -5.30
C ARG A 137 -25.27 -6.50 -6.28
N ARG A 138 -24.57 -6.24 -7.39
CA ARG A 138 -24.27 -7.28 -8.39
C ARG A 138 -23.28 -8.32 -7.86
N ILE A 139 -22.42 -7.95 -6.92
CA ILE A 139 -21.54 -8.90 -6.24
C ILE A 139 -22.38 -9.85 -5.40
N HIS A 140 -23.28 -9.33 -4.57
CA HIS A 140 -24.19 -10.17 -3.76
C HIS A 140 -25.03 -11.10 -4.64
N GLU A 141 -25.66 -10.57 -5.71
CA GLU A 141 -26.47 -11.37 -6.65
C GLU A 141 -25.65 -12.53 -7.29
N ALA A 142 -24.38 -12.31 -7.61
CA ALA A 142 -23.51 -13.34 -8.18
C ALA A 142 -23.04 -14.37 -7.14
N LEU A 143 -22.68 -13.91 -5.93
CA LEU A 143 -22.31 -14.78 -4.81
C LEU A 143 -23.49 -15.66 -4.36
N ASP A 144 -24.73 -15.15 -4.42
CA ASP A 144 -25.94 -15.92 -4.11
C ASP A 144 -26.26 -17.00 -5.16
N GLN A 145 -25.62 -16.90 -6.35
CA GLN A 145 -25.66 -17.91 -7.40
C GLN A 145 -24.40 -18.83 -7.39
N ASP A 146 -23.67 -18.84 -6.29
CA ASP A 146 -22.44 -19.62 -6.10
C ASP A 146 -21.36 -19.35 -7.15
N ARG A 147 -21.27 -18.11 -7.63
CA ARG A 147 -20.24 -17.68 -8.60
C ARG A 147 -19.05 -17.05 -7.93
N ILE A 148 -17.85 -17.35 -8.40
CA ILE A 148 -16.65 -16.58 -8.09
C ILE A 148 -16.76 -15.23 -8.79
N VAL A 149 -16.63 -14.13 -8.04
CA VAL A 149 -16.75 -12.77 -8.57
C VAL A 149 -15.37 -12.19 -8.80
N LEU A 150 -15.07 -11.81 -10.04
CA LEU A 150 -13.82 -11.14 -10.42
C LEU A 150 -14.11 -9.66 -10.66
N VAL A 151 -13.40 -8.78 -9.97
CA VAL A 151 -13.55 -7.32 -10.07
C VAL A 151 -12.28 -6.71 -10.64
N ALA A 152 -12.44 -5.93 -11.70
CA ALA A 152 -11.37 -5.11 -12.22
C ALA A 152 -11.00 -4.05 -11.16
N GLY A 153 -9.82 -4.18 -10.55
CA GLY A 153 -9.31 -3.24 -9.57
C GLY A 153 -8.96 -1.89 -10.17
N PHE A 154 -8.44 -0.94 -9.35
CA PHE A 154 -7.90 0.33 -9.80
C PHE A 154 -8.92 1.33 -10.38
N GLN A 155 -10.13 0.93 -10.70
CA GLN A 155 -11.12 1.72 -11.43
C GLN A 155 -12.49 1.78 -10.74
N GLY A 156 -13.22 2.87 -10.98
CA GLY A 156 -14.60 3.07 -10.57
C GLY A 156 -15.39 3.89 -11.57
N VAL A 157 -16.52 4.38 -11.13
CA VAL A 157 -17.34 5.35 -11.86
C VAL A 157 -17.57 6.57 -10.98
N SER A 158 -17.34 7.75 -11.53
CA SER A 158 -17.61 9.00 -10.81
C SER A 158 -19.10 9.25 -10.62
N THR A 159 -19.43 10.20 -9.75
CA THR A 159 -20.80 10.70 -9.58
C THR A 159 -21.40 11.27 -10.88
N ASP A 160 -20.55 11.66 -11.84
CA ASP A 160 -20.93 12.15 -13.17
C ASP A 160 -20.93 11.05 -14.25
N PHE A 161 -20.82 9.77 -13.81
CA PHE A 161 -20.81 8.57 -14.67
C PHE A 161 -19.61 8.42 -15.58
N ASP A 162 -18.53 9.16 -15.36
CA ASP A 162 -17.26 8.94 -16.05
C ASP A 162 -16.46 7.81 -15.39
N ILE A 163 -15.69 7.06 -16.19
CA ILE A 163 -14.70 6.10 -15.68
C ILE A 163 -13.58 6.89 -15.01
N THR A 164 -13.21 6.47 -13.81
CA THR A 164 -12.14 7.07 -13.03
C THR A 164 -11.15 6.00 -12.59
N THR A 165 -9.89 6.40 -12.40
CA THR A 165 -8.87 5.54 -11.80
C THR A 165 -8.43 6.07 -10.44
N LEU A 166 -8.04 5.15 -9.56
CA LEU A 166 -7.74 5.44 -8.15
C LEU A 166 -6.27 5.83 -7.91
N GLY A 167 -5.44 5.79 -8.94
CA GLY A 167 -4.01 6.03 -8.83
C GLY A 167 -3.23 4.81 -8.31
N ARG A 168 -1.96 5.00 -7.96
CA ARG A 168 -1.06 3.92 -7.49
C ARG A 168 -1.70 3.13 -6.32
N GLY A 169 -1.58 1.81 -6.36
CA GLY A 169 -2.20 0.92 -5.36
C GLY A 169 -3.72 0.89 -5.37
N GLY A 170 -4.35 1.38 -6.44
CA GLY A 170 -5.80 1.42 -6.57
C GLY A 170 -6.46 0.04 -6.49
N SER A 171 -5.79 -1.03 -6.92
CA SER A 171 -6.32 -2.40 -6.79
C SER A 171 -6.37 -2.87 -5.33
N ASP A 172 -5.35 -2.53 -4.51
CA ASP A 172 -5.36 -2.81 -3.06
C ASP A 172 -6.50 -2.04 -2.39
N THR A 173 -6.61 -0.75 -2.73
CA THR A 173 -7.70 0.12 -2.25
C THR A 173 -9.08 -0.43 -2.63
N THR A 174 -9.25 -0.90 -3.87
CA THR A 174 -10.50 -1.55 -4.33
C THR A 174 -10.83 -2.78 -3.51
N ALA A 175 -9.84 -3.66 -3.28
CA ALA A 175 -10.05 -4.91 -2.55
C ALA A 175 -10.48 -4.67 -1.11
N VAL A 176 -9.77 -3.76 -0.42
CA VAL A 176 -10.10 -3.43 0.98
C VAL A 176 -11.45 -2.73 1.09
N ALA A 177 -11.78 -1.82 0.17
CA ALA A 177 -13.10 -1.16 0.15
C ALA A 177 -14.23 -2.17 -0.10
N LEU A 178 -14.02 -3.16 -0.97
CA LEU A 178 -14.96 -4.26 -1.19
C LEU A 178 -15.07 -5.16 0.05
N ALA A 179 -13.96 -5.49 0.71
CA ALA A 179 -13.98 -6.28 1.94
C ALA A 179 -14.81 -5.58 3.02
N ALA A 180 -14.60 -4.29 3.21
CA ALA A 180 -15.39 -3.47 4.13
C ALA A 180 -16.87 -3.47 3.78
N ALA A 181 -17.23 -3.20 2.51
CA ALA A 181 -18.60 -3.12 2.04
C ALA A 181 -19.36 -4.47 2.09
N LEU A 182 -18.63 -5.58 1.94
CA LEU A 182 -19.19 -6.94 1.97
C LEU A 182 -19.22 -7.54 3.39
N GLY A 183 -18.68 -6.84 4.39
CA GLY A 183 -18.53 -7.36 5.75
C GLY A 183 -17.55 -8.53 5.84
N ALA A 184 -16.59 -8.60 4.93
CA ALA A 184 -15.52 -9.58 4.97
C ALA A 184 -14.49 -9.14 6.03
N GLY A 185 -14.32 -9.91 7.09
CA GLY A 185 -13.36 -9.58 8.16
C GLY A 185 -11.89 -9.70 7.75
N VAL A 186 -11.62 -10.31 6.59
CA VAL A 186 -10.27 -10.51 6.04
C VAL A 186 -10.23 -10.15 4.56
N CYS A 187 -9.15 -9.45 4.17
CA CYS A 187 -8.76 -9.23 2.79
C CYS A 187 -7.35 -9.78 2.57
N GLU A 188 -7.22 -10.81 1.75
CA GLU A 188 -5.93 -11.36 1.36
C GLU A 188 -5.31 -10.56 0.22
N ILE A 189 -4.09 -10.09 0.40
CA ILE A 189 -3.32 -9.34 -0.61
C ILE A 189 -2.18 -10.23 -1.11
N TYR A 190 -2.33 -10.77 -2.30
CA TYR A 190 -1.33 -11.59 -2.95
C TYR A 190 -0.35 -10.74 -3.75
N THR A 191 0.94 -10.93 -3.46
CA THR A 191 2.05 -10.16 -4.03
C THR A 191 3.23 -11.08 -4.36
N ASP A 192 4.29 -10.55 -4.95
CA ASP A 192 5.53 -11.25 -5.29
C ASP A 192 6.53 -11.36 -4.13
N VAL A 193 6.24 -10.73 -2.99
CA VAL A 193 7.02 -10.87 -1.77
C VAL A 193 6.34 -11.80 -0.76
N GLU A 194 7.11 -12.39 0.15
CA GLU A 194 6.58 -13.36 1.12
C GLU A 194 5.81 -12.74 2.30
N GLY A 195 5.78 -11.43 2.39
CA GLY A 195 5.15 -10.68 3.47
C GLY A 195 5.86 -9.36 3.75
N VAL A 196 5.65 -8.82 4.93
CA VAL A 196 6.34 -7.63 5.44
C VAL A 196 7.58 -8.10 6.22
N PHE A 197 8.72 -7.46 5.97
CA PHE A 197 10.00 -7.81 6.60
C PHE A 197 10.49 -6.68 7.52
N THR A 198 11.39 -7.02 8.42
CA THR A 198 12.05 -6.06 9.33
C THR A 198 12.93 -5.03 8.60
N ALA A 199 13.34 -5.31 7.38
CA ALA A 199 13.92 -4.39 6.39
C ALA A 199 13.73 -4.98 4.99
N ASP A 200 14.12 -4.25 3.94
CA ASP A 200 14.14 -4.78 2.57
C ASP A 200 15.14 -5.96 2.48
N PRO A 201 14.69 -7.19 2.22
CA PRO A 201 15.59 -8.36 2.17
C PRO A 201 16.61 -8.31 1.03
N ARG A 202 16.42 -7.43 0.05
CA ARG A 202 17.41 -7.19 -1.03
C ARG A 202 18.62 -6.42 -0.52
N LEU A 203 18.44 -5.57 0.51
CA LEU A 203 19.52 -4.81 1.17
C LEU A 203 20.05 -5.55 2.39
N VAL A 204 19.15 -6.18 3.15
CA VAL A 204 19.47 -6.91 4.38
C VAL A 204 19.03 -8.36 4.24
N PRO A 205 19.89 -9.26 3.73
CA PRO A 205 19.51 -10.69 3.55
C PRO A 205 19.14 -11.41 4.83
N THR A 206 19.49 -10.88 6.00
CA THR A 206 19.13 -11.41 7.33
C THR A 206 17.83 -10.82 7.87
N ALA A 207 17.14 -9.96 7.09
CA ALA A 207 15.85 -9.42 7.51
C ALA A 207 14.83 -10.54 7.72
N LEU A 208 14.13 -10.49 8.83
CA LEU A 208 13.11 -11.48 9.19
C LEU A 208 11.73 -11.05 8.71
N LYS A 209 10.95 -12.01 8.24
CA LYS A 209 9.55 -11.80 7.93
C LYS A 209 8.76 -11.61 9.23
N LEU A 210 7.96 -10.56 9.31
CA LEU A 210 7.05 -10.30 10.41
C LEU A 210 5.85 -11.24 10.30
N HIS A 211 5.48 -11.88 11.40
CA HIS A 211 4.28 -12.70 11.45
C HIS A 211 3.01 -11.81 11.46
N ALA A 212 3.05 -10.75 12.24
CA ALA A 212 2.00 -9.74 12.32
C ALA A 212 2.60 -8.35 12.52
N VAL A 213 1.86 -7.33 12.10
CA VAL A 213 2.19 -5.91 12.28
C VAL A 213 0.89 -5.14 12.54
N SER A 214 0.93 -4.14 13.40
CA SER A 214 -0.23 -3.29 13.65
C SER A 214 -0.56 -2.41 12.44
N TYR A 215 -1.81 -1.94 12.32
CA TYR A 215 -2.17 -0.97 11.27
C TYR A 215 -1.31 0.30 11.37
N GLU A 216 -1.00 0.76 12.58
CA GLU A 216 -0.21 1.97 12.79
C GLU A 216 1.22 1.81 12.29
N GLU A 217 1.87 0.71 12.66
CA GLU A 217 3.22 0.38 12.16
C GLU A 217 3.22 0.19 10.65
N MET A 218 2.23 -0.53 10.10
CA MET A 218 2.13 -0.74 8.65
C MET A 218 1.92 0.56 7.88
N LEU A 219 1.12 1.50 8.42
CA LEU A 219 0.94 2.83 7.84
C LEU A 219 2.27 3.60 7.78
N GLU A 220 3.02 3.61 8.88
CA GLU A 220 4.32 4.27 8.92
C GLU A 220 5.34 3.56 8.01
N MET A 221 5.35 2.23 7.96
CA MET A 221 6.19 1.46 7.05
C MET A 221 5.87 1.79 5.59
N ALA A 222 4.60 1.80 5.22
CA ALA A 222 4.15 2.10 3.86
C ALA A 222 4.46 3.56 3.46
N ALA A 223 4.23 4.52 4.36
CA ALA A 223 4.55 5.92 4.15
C ALA A 223 6.07 6.19 4.08
N SER A 224 6.87 5.32 4.68
CA SER A 224 8.32 5.44 4.75
C SER A 224 9.07 4.55 3.73
N GLY A 225 8.37 3.98 2.74
CA GLY A 225 8.98 3.28 1.61
C GLY A 225 8.87 1.76 1.60
N ALA A 226 8.23 1.12 2.55
CA ALA A 226 7.89 -0.31 2.44
C ALA A 226 6.78 -0.50 1.40
N LYS A 227 7.15 -0.85 0.17
CA LYS A 227 6.25 -0.93 -1.00
C LYS A 227 5.38 -2.20 -1.03
N VAL A 228 5.08 -2.80 0.12
CA VAL A 228 4.29 -4.04 0.22
C VAL A 228 2.80 -3.76 0.16
N LEU A 229 2.35 -2.73 0.89
CA LEU A 229 0.97 -2.24 0.89
C LEU A 229 0.94 -0.73 0.61
N GLN A 230 -0.17 -0.26 0.07
CA GLN A 230 -0.39 1.17 -0.11
C GLN A 230 -1.01 1.79 1.15
N VAL A 231 -0.53 2.95 1.55
CA VAL A 231 -1.02 3.69 2.75
C VAL A 231 -2.55 3.74 2.77
N ARG A 232 -3.16 4.18 1.67
CA ARG A 232 -4.62 4.34 1.55
C ARG A 232 -5.40 3.04 1.77
N SER A 233 -4.87 1.88 1.35
CA SER A 233 -5.51 0.59 1.60
C SER A 233 -5.48 0.21 3.08
N VAL A 234 -4.37 0.50 3.77
CA VAL A 234 -4.24 0.27 5.22
C VAL A 234 -5.13 1.21 6.03
N GLU A 235 -5.26 2.49 5.61
CA GLU A 235 -6.19 3.45 6.23
C GLU A 235 -7.64 2.99 6.19
N ILE A 236 -8.10 2.49 5.02
CA ILE A 236 -9.45 1.94 4.87
C ILE A 236 -9.60 0.68 5.72
N ALA A 237 -8.62 -0.23 5.69
CA ALA A 237 -8.63 -1.45 6.48
C ALA A 237 -8.79 -1.14 7.97
N ARG A 238 -7.97 -0.22 8.50
CA ARG A 238 -8.06 0.22 9.90
C ARG A 238 -9.42 0.84 10.23
N SER A 239 -9.93 1.73 9.36
CA SER A 239 -11.18 2.46 9.61
C SER A 239 -12.41 1.55 9.63
N HIS A 240 -12.33 0.37 9.01
CA HIS A 240 -13.43 -0.59 8.87
C HIS A 240 -13.15 -1.94 9.54
N ASP A 241 -12.07 -2.05 10.32
CA ASP A 241 -11.65 -3.28 11.01
C ASP A 241 -11.52 -4.49 10.07
N VAL A 242 -10.97 -4.26 8.87
CA VAL A 242 -10.69 -5.31 7.90
C VAL A 242 -9.26 -5.80 8.10
N LYS A 243 -9.08 -7.01 8.61
CA LYS A 243 -7.76 -7.62 8.71
C LYS A 243 -7.16 -7.84 7.32
N LEU A 244 -5.90 -7.42 7.12
CA LEU A 244 -5.20 -7.71 5.88
C LEU A 244 -4.26 -8.89 6.10
N HIS A 245 -4.23 -9.80 5.13
CA HIS A 245 -3.28 -10.90 5.11
C HIS A 245 -2.44 -10.80 3.84
N VAL A 246 -1.22 -10.29 3.98
CA VAL A 246 -0.25 -10.20 2.88
C VAL A 246 0.34 -11.57 2.64
N ARG A 247 0.16 -12.12 1.45
CA ARG A 247 0.54 -13.49 1.11
C ARG A 247 1.35 -13.55 -0.19
N PRO A 248 2.29 -14.47 -0.31
CA PRO A 248 2.99 -14.69 -1.57
C PRO A 248 2.07 -15.33 -2.62
N SER A 249 2.17 -14.84 -3.86
CA SER A 249 1.42 -15.41 -4.98
C SER A 249 1.97 -16.77 -5.43
N PHE A 250 3.27 -17.02 -5.22
CA PHE A 250 4.00 -18.13 -5.85
C PHE A 250 4.51 -19.18 -4.88
N SER A 251 4.20 -19.06 -3.60
CA SER A 251 4.57 -20.05 -2.58
C SER A 251 3.42 -20.29 -1.59
N PRO A 252 3.45 -21.39 -0.81
CA PRO A 252 2.47 -21.65 0.23
C PRO A 252 2.82 -21.01 1.58
N ALA A 253 3.80 -20.11 1.64
CA ALA A 253 4.20 -19.47 2.90
C ALA A 253 3.06 -18.64 3.51
N ASP A 254 3.04 -18.58 4.85
CA ASP A 254 1.92 -17.99 5.62
C ASP A 254 1.77 -16.47 5.45
N GLY A 255 2.80 -15.76 5.03
CA GLY A 255 2.72 -14.31 4.86
C GLY A 255 2.76 -13.51 6.17
N THR A 256 2.15 -12.30 6.15
CA THR A 256 2.09 -11.36 7.28
C THR A 256 0.67 -10.86 7.50
N TRP A 257 0.23 -10.87 8.74
CA TRP A 257 -1.04 -10.27 9.14
C TRP A 257 -0.87 -8.78 9.46
N VAL A 258 -1.84 -7.95 8.99
CA VAL A 258 -1.97 -6.55 9.39
C VAL A 258 -3.32 -6.38 10.07
N ARG A 259 -3.29 -6.04 11.36
CA ARG A 259 -4.47 -5.98 12.22
C ARG A 259 -4.22 -5.08 13.42
N GLU A 260 -5.25 -4.82 14.23
CA GLU A 260 -5.06 -4.15 15.52
C GLU A 260 -4.06 -4.92 16.40
N GLU A 261 -3.43 -4.17 17.26
CA GLU A 261 -2.49 -4.72 18.22
C GLU A 261 -3.19 -5.71 19.16
N ASP A 262 -2.58 -6.87 19.39
CA ASP A 262 -3.13 -7.83 20.34
C ASP A 262 -2.69 -7.49 21.76
N ASP A 263 -3.63 -6.99 22.58
CA ASP A 263 -3.41 -6.65 24.01
C ASP A 263 -2.90 -7.82 24.87
N ARG A 264 -2.89 -9.04 24.34
CA ARG A 264 -2.40 -10.23 25.05
C ARG A 264 -0.87 -10.34 25.07
N MET A 265 -0.17 -9.64 24.19
CA MET A 265 1.28 -9.54 24.25
C MET A 265 1.69 -8.40 25.19
N LEU A 266 2.04 -8.74 26.43
CA LEU A 266 2.47 -7.78 27.45
C LEU A 266 3.82 -7.11 27.14
N GLU A 267 4.66 -7.76 26.35
CA GLU A 267 5.97 -7.26 25.96
C GLU A 267 6.19 -7.54 24.47
N LYS A 268 6.26 -6.48 23.66
CA LYS A 268 6.58 -6.54 22.22
C LYS A 268 7.99 -6.06 21.96
N ALA A 269 8.53 -6.48 20.84
CA ALA A 269 9.75 -5.90 20.30
C ALA A 269 9.59 -4.38 20.15
N LEU A 270 10.57 -3.66 20.66
CA LEU A 270 10.61 -2.20 20.68
C LEU A 270 10.55 -1.61 19.28
N ILE A 271 11.23 -2.24 18.33
CA ILE A 271 11.34 -1.86 16.92
C ILE A 271 10.84 -3.00 16.05
N SER A 272 9.94 -2.66 15.13
CA SER A 272 9.36 -3.60 14.17
C SER A 272 10.17 -3.67 12.87
N GLY A 273 10.80 -2.55 12.47
CA GLY A 273 11.61 -2.57 11.27
C GLY A 273 12.28 -1.25 10.92
N VAL A 274 13.10 -1.32 9.88
CA VAL A 274 13.76 -0.18 9.22
C VAL A 274 13.32 -0.12 7.78
N THR A 275 12.76 1.02 7.37
CA THR A 275 12.33 1.28 6.00
C THR A 275 13.13 2.42 5.37
N HIS A 276 13.09 2.53 4.05
CA HIS A 276 13.78 3.61 3.35
C HIS A 276 13.05 4.01 2.08
N THR A 277 13.27 5.24 1.63
CA THR A 277 12.86 5.72 0.32
C THR A 277 13.90 6.68 -0.27
N ARG A 278 14.01 6.68 -1.61
CA ARG A 278 14.77 7.66 -2.39
C ARG A 278 13.86 8.43 -3.35
N GLU A 279 12.55 8.31 -3.16
CA GLU A 279 11.53 8.85 -4.08
C GLU A 279 10.93 10.15 -3.55
N GLU A 280 11.70 10.91 -2.77
CA GLU A 280 11.28 12.21 -2.24
C GLU A 280 12.30 13.30 -2.59
N THR A 281 11.80 14.50 -2.85
CA THR A 281 12.58 15.73 -2.95
C THR A 281 12.37 16.53 -1.67
N LEU A 282 13.46 17.00 -1.05
CA LEU A 282 13.41 17.87 0.11
C LEU A 282 13.49 19.34 -0.35
N TYR A 283 12.50 20.13 0.05
CA TYR A 283 12.42 21.56 -0.25
C TYR A 283 12.68 22.41 0.98
N ARG A 284 13.39 23.54 0.79
CA ARG A 284 13.56 24.59 1.79
C ARG A 284 12.98 25.86 1.22
N VAL A 285 12.08 26.51 1.95
CA VAL A 285 11.31 27.66 1.48
C VAL A 285 11.32 28.78 2.51
N THR A 286 11.52 30.00 2.06
CA THR A 286 11.43 31.24 2.88
C THR A 286 10.53 32.26 2.19
N GLY A 287 10.11 33.30 2.90
CA GLY A 287 9.32 34.39 2.32
C GLY A 287 7.81 34.13 2.23
N THR A 288 7.32 33.06 2.89
CA THR A 288 5.88 32.76 2.96
C THR A 288 5.50 32.21 4.34
N THR A 289 4.23 32.04 4.57
CA THR A 289 3.71 31.34 5.78
C THR A 289 3.35 29.91 5.46
N ALA A 290 3.40 29.02 6.45
CA ALA A 290 2.98 27.62 6.30
C ALA A 290 1.54 27.53 5.75
N SER A 291 0.63 28.39 6.22
CA SER A 291 -0.75 28.41 5.74
C SER A 291 -0.86 28.70 4.24
N GLN A 292 -0.12 29.67 3.73
CA GLN A 292 -0.14 30.02 2.30
C GLN A 292 0.50 28.93 1.44
N LEU A 293 1.67 28.43 1.88
CA LEU A 293 2.41 27.39 1.16
C LEU A 293 1.59 26.10 1.03
N PHE A 294 1.13 25.54 2.15
CA PHE A 294 0.42 24.27 2.12
C PHE A 294 -0.98 24.36 1.53
N ALA A 295 -1.65 25.53 1.59
CA ALA A 295 -2.90 25.75 0.85
C ALA A 295 -2.66 25.71 -0.68
N ALA A 296 -1.58 26.31 -1.16
CA ALA A 296 -1.23 26.30 -2.59
C ALA A 296 -0.83 24.89 -3.06
N LEU A 297 -0.01 24.17 -2.30
CA LEU A 297 0.37 22.77 -2.58
C LEU A 297 -0.85 21.85 -2.61
N ALA A 298 -1.75 21.98 -1.64
CA ALA A 298 -3.01 21.24 -1.61
C ALA A 298 -3.90 21.56 -2.82
N GLY A 299 -3.96 22.82 -3.24
CA GLY A 299 -4.67 23.24 -4.46
C GLY A 299 -4.12 22.62 -5.73
N ALA A 300 -2.83 22.31 -5.76
CA ALA A 300 -2.16 21.59 -6.84
C ALA A 300 -2.17 20.05 -6.65
N SER A 301 -2.85 19.53 -5.62
CA SER A 301 -2.90 18.10 -5.27
C SER A 301 -1.52 17.48 -4.96
N VAL A 302 -0.58 18.28 -4.48
CA VAL A 302 0.74 17.81 -4.00
C VAL A 302 0.62 17.34 -2.57
N ASN A 303 1.00 16.09 -2.33
CA ASN A 303 1.13 15.55 -0.98
C ASN A 303 2.50 15.90 -0.40
N VAL A 304 2.52 16.26 0.89
CA VAL A 304 3.76 16.52 1.63
C VAL A 304 3.87 15.53 2.79
N ASP A 305 5.10 15.09 3.11
CA ASP A 305 5.32 14.19 4.24
C ASP A 305 6.07 14.93 5.37
N THR A 306 7.39 15.04 5.28
CA THR A 306 8.17 15.76 6.29
C THR A 306 7.83 17.25 6.28
N ILE A 307 7.50 17.82 7.45
CA ILE A 307 7.33 19.27 7.63
C ILE A 307 8.11 19.68 8.87
N VAL A 308 9.08 20.58 8.69
CA VAL A 308 9.83 21.20 9.78
C VAL A 308 9.85 22.71 9.55
N GLN A 309 9.45 23.48 10.56
CA GLN A 309 9.52 24.93 10.49
C GLN A 309 10.50 25.44 11.56
N THR A 310 11.51 26.18 11.14
CA THR A 310 12.50 26.82 12.01
C THR A 310 12.56 28.31 11.71
N GLY A 311 11.93 29.10 12.54
CA GLY A 311 11.83 30.54 12.28
C GLY A 311 11.08 30.84 10.95
N PRO A 312 11.71 31.57 10.02
CA PRO A 312 11.10 31.88 8.72
C PRO A 312 11.24 30.77 7.69
N GLU A 313 12.08 29.76 7.94
CA GLU A 313 12.32 28.67 7.00
C GLU A 313 11.32 27.54 7.22
N ILE A 314 10.74 27.05 6.14
CA ILE A 314 9.88 25.88 6.09
C ILE A 314 10.61 24.83 5.25
N VAL A 315 10.84 23.66 5.85
CA VAL A 315 11.40 22.49 5.17
C VAL A 315 10.28 21.46 5.02
N PHE A 316 10.11 20.93 3.82
CA PHE A 316 9.16 19.85 3.60
C PHE A 316 9.66 18.88 2.53
N SER A 317 9.17 17.64 2.53
CA SER A 317 9.40 16.70 1.45
C SER A 317 8.13 16.44 0.67
N ALA A 318 8.30 16.18 -0.64
CA ALA A 318 7.23 15.76 -1.55
C ALA A 318 7.75 14.64 -2.47
N PRO A 319 6.85 13.79 -3.01
CA PRO A 319 7.23 12.76 -3.96
C PRO A 319 7.93 13.35 -5.19
N VAL A 320 8.93 12.65 -5.71
CA VAL A 320 9.63 13.04 -6.96
C VAL A 320 8.65 13.16 -8.12
N ASP A 321 7.62 12.34 -8.17
CA ASP A 321 6.55 12.39 -9.19
C ASP A 321 5.77 13.72 -9.17
N ASP A 322 5.72 14.43 -8.05
CA ASP A 322 5.03 15.72 -7.89
C ASP A 322 5.97 16.93 -8.03
N ARG A 323 7.22 16.71 -8.50
CA ARG A 323 8.25 17.74 -8.58
C ARG A 323 7.83 18.96 -9.42
N ASP A 324 7.35 18.73 -10.64
CA ASP A 324 6.97 19.81 -11.55
C ASP A 324 5.81 20.63 -10.95
N ALA A 325 4.78 19.96 -10.41
CA ALA A 325 3.68 20.61 -9.75
C ALA A 325 4.11 21.42 -8.52
N THR A 326 5.05 20.87 -7.74
CA THR A 326 5.61 21.57 -6.57
C THR A 326 6.39 22.81 -6.99
N THR A 327 7.24 22.68 -8.01
CA THR A 327 8.04 23.82 -8.55
C THR A 327 7.14 24.91 -9.10
N ASP A 328 6.12 24.57 -9.89
CA ASP A 328 5.15 25.54 -10.44
C ASP A 328 4.43 26.32 -9.33
N VAL A 329 4.08 25.65 -8.22
CA VAL A 329 3.47 26.31 -7.05
C VAL A 329 4.45 27.27 -6.38
N LEU A 330 5.69 26.85 -6.15
CA LEU A 330 6.70 27.67 -5.49
C LEU A 330 7.05 28.91 -6.31
N ASP A 331 7.22 28.74 -7.62
CA ASP A 331 7.48 29.83 -8.55
C ASP A 331 6.28 30.80 -8.65
N GLY A 332 5.07 30.24 -8.66
CA GLY A 332 3.82 31.02 -8.68
C GLY A 332 3.59 31.85 -7.40
N LEU A 333 4.10 31.40 -6.26
CA LEU A 333 4.09 32.15 -4.99
C LEU A 333 5.18 33.24 -4.95
N GLY A 334 6.19 33.20 -5.83
CA GLY A 334 7.28 34.14 -5.84
C GLY A 334 8.17 34.09 -4.60
N VAL A 335 8.30 32.90 -3.99
CA VAL A 335 9.09 32.66 -2.76
C VAL A 335 10.52 32.26 -3.11
N GLU A 336 11.43 32.44 -2.14
CA GLU A 336 12.77 31.88 -2.27
C GLU A 336 12.75 30.41 -1.85
N TRP A 337 13.27 29.53 -2.70
CA TRP A 337 13.30 28.10 -2.44
C TRP A 337 14.54 27.39 -3.00
N SER A 338 14.86 26.25 -2.42
CA SER A 338 15.84 25.31 -2.94
C SER A 338 15.31 23.86 -2.78
N ALA A 339 15.81 22.97 -3.63
CA ALA A 339 15.43 21.56 -3.59
C ALA A 339 16.67 20.65 -3.55
N ARG A 340 16.56 19.53 -2.85
CA ARG A 340 17.57 18.49 -2.75
C ARG A 340 16.94 17.15 -3.19
N ASP A 341 17.43 16.60 -4.29
CA ASP A 341 17.03 15.29 -4.83
C ASP A 341 18.05 14.19 -4.53
N ASP A 342 19.20 14.57 -3.99
CA ASP A 342 20.31 13.70 -3.63
C ASP A 342 20.20 13.17 -2.19
N LEU A 343 19.04 13.34 -1.55
CA LEU A 343 18.73 12.80 -0.24
C LEU A 343 17.81 11.60 -0.35
N GLY A 344 18.00 10.66 0.57
CA GLY A 344 17.03 9.61 0.86
C GLY A 344 16.56 9.69 2.30
N LYS A 345 15.46 9.02 2.61
CA LYS A 345 14.90 8.94 3.94
C LYS A 345 15.04 7.52 4.48
N VAL A 346 15.60 7.35 5.68
CA VAL A 346 15.63 6.10 6.44
C VAL A 346 14.80 6.26 7.70
N SER A 347 13.95 5.29 8.00
CA SER A 347 13.02 5.37 9.12
C SER A 347 13.11 4.11 9.98
N VAL A 348 13.28 4.29 11.28
CA VAL A 348 13.15 3.25 12.31
C VAL A 348 11.71 3.31 12.82
N ILE A 349 11.01 2.17 12.81
CA ILE A 349 9.57 2.08 13.12
C ILE A 349 9.34 1.04 14.19
N GLY A 350 8.49 1.37 15.18
CA GLY A 350 8.08 0.45 16.22
C GLY A 350 7.19 1.11 17.27
N ALA A 351 6.13 0.43 17.68
CA ALA A 351 5.14 0.95 18.63
C ALA A 351 5.71 1.20 20.04
N GLY A 352 6.79 0.48 20.42
CA GLY A 352 7.41 0.58 21.72
C GLY A 352 8.27 1.83 21.95
N MET A 353 8.60 2.61 20.93
CA MET A 353 9.56 3.75 21.04
C MET A 353 9.11 4.84 22.02
N LYS A 354 7.81 5.06 22.15
CA LYS A 354 7.25 6.13 23.02
C LYS A 354 7.64 5.98 24.49
N SER A 355 7.77 4.77 24.97
CA SER A 355 8.01 4.44 26.38
C SER A 355 9.48 4.14 26.68
N HIS A 356 10.35 4.07 25.69
CA HIS A 356 11.75 3.64 25.85
C HIS A 356 12.72 4.77 25.50
N PRO A 357 13.23 5.50 26.51
CA PRO A 357 14.30 6.46 26.27
C PRO A 357 15.55 5.72 25.78
N GLY A 358 16.23 6.27 24.79
CA GLY A 358 17.49 5.73 24.27
C GLY A 358 17.43 5.22 22.83
N VAL A 359 16.24 4.93 22.25
CA VAL A 359 16.12 4.53 20.85
C VAL A 359 16.73 5.56 19.91
N ALA A 360 16.40 6.84 20.09
CA ALA A 360 16.98 7.90 19.29
C ALA A 360 18.50 8.00 19.48
N ALA A 361 18.98 7.92 20.73
CA ALA A 361 20.41 7.97 21.01
C ALA A 361 21.15 6.81 20.35
N LYS A 362 20.62 5.59 20.40
CA LYS A 362 21.17 4.39 19.73
C LYS A 362 21.19 4.58 18.21
N ALA A 363 20.09 5.05 17.62
CA ALA A 363 20.00 5.28 16.18
C ALA A 363 21.05 6.30 15.70
N PHE A 364 21.18 7.45 16.36
CA PHE A 364 22.14 8.47 16.00
C PHE A 364 23.58 8.06 16.26
N ALA A 365 23.87 7.33 17.34
CA ALA A 365 25.21 6.83 17.61
C ALA A 365 25.70 5.89 16.49
N VAL A 366 24.83 4.97 16.04
CA VAL A 366 25.16 4.01 14.99
C VAL A 366 25.33 4.69 13.63
N LEU A 367 24.50 5.68 13.29
CA LEU A 367 24.68 6.47 12.06
C LEU A 367 25.99 7.26 12.10
N ALA A 368 26.31 7.89 13.22
CA ALA A 368 27.57 8.65 13.40
C ALA A 368 28.80 7.74 13.31
N GLU A 369 28.77 6.52 13.90
CA GLU A 369 29.83 5.52 13.77
C GLU A 369 30.05 5.09 12.34
N ALA A 370 28.98 5.07 11.52
CA ALA A 370 29.05 4.80 10.07
C ALA A 370 29.46 6.04 9.25
N GLY A 371 29.70 7.20 9.88
CA GLY A 371 30.03 8.46 9.21
C GLY A 371 28.84 9.14 8.53
N ILE A 372 27.63 8.79 8.90
CA ILE A 372 26.38 9.30 8.33
C ILE A 372 25.80 10.36 9.26
N GLU A 373 25.67 11.60 8.77
CA GLU A 373 25.05 12.70 9.51
C GLU A 373 23.70 13.08 8.88
N PRO A 374 22.57 12.96 9.61
CA PRO A 374 21.26 13.35 9.10
C PRO A 374 21.15 14.86 8.89
N GLU A 375 20.59 15.29 7.75
CA GLU A 375 20.28 16.71 7.51
C GLU A 375 18.98 17.16 8.17
N VAL A 376 17.97 16.31 8.12
CA VAL A 376 16.67 16.56 8.74
C VAL A 376 16.22 15.32 9.48
N VAL A 377 15.76 15.52 10.69
CA VAL A 377 15.22 14.46 11.53
C VAL A 377 13.79 14.81 11.91
N THR A 378 12.89 13.85 11.75
CA THR A 378 11.52 13.94 12.25
C THR A 378 11.18 12.73 13.12
N THR A 379 10.35 12.94 14.11
CA THR A 379 9.95 11.88 15.03
C THR A 379 8.44 11.89 15.27
N SER A 380 7.88 10.70 15.39
CA SER A 380 6.54 10.47 15.93
C SER A 380 6.64 9.48 17.10
N PRO A 381 5.54 9.17 17.79
CA PRO A 381 5.57 8.15 18.86
C PRO A 381 6.06 6.78 18.42
N ILE A 382 6.00 6.47 17.13
CA ILE A 382 6.31 5.15 16.55
C ILE A 382 7.32 5.23 15.40
N LYS A 383 7.92 6.39 15.12
CA LYS A 383 8.87 6.56 14.00
C LYS A 383 9.98 7.55 14.35
N ILE A 384 11.20 7.24 13.94
CA ILE A 384 12.32 8.17 13.79
C ILE A 384 12.73 8.14 12.32
N ALA A 385 12.58 9.26 11.61
CA ALA A 385 12.93 9.38 10.19
C ALA A 385 14.09 10.37 10.03
N CYS A 386 15.09 9.94 9.27
CA CYS A 386 16.31 10.71 8.99
C CYS A 386 16.45 10.90 7.48
N HIS A 387 16.54 12.15 7.01
CA HIS A 387 16.98 12.46 5.66
C HIS A 387 18.51 12.50 5.64
N ILE A 388 19.12 11.68 4.81
CA ILE A 388 20.54 11.46 4.68
C ILE A 388 20.96 11.47 3.20
N PRO A 389 22.24 11.61 2.85
CA PRO A 389 22.69 11.43 1.47
C PRO A 389 22.18 10.11 0.88
N SER A 390 21.70 10.14 -0.36
CA SER A 390 21.09 8.99 -1.02
C SER A 390 22.03 7.79 -1.15
N ASP A 391 23.34 8.07 -1.31
CA ASP A 391 24.38 7.04 -1.40
C ASP A 391 24.59 6.29 -0.08
N ASP A 392 24.24 6.90 1.05
CA ASP A 392 24.41 6.32 2.39
C ASP A 392 23.21 5.50 2.87
N VAL A 393 22.10 5.54 2.13
CA VAL A 393 20.82 4.90 2.55
C VAL A 393 20.98 3.40 2.79
N ASP A 394 21.67 2.67 1.91
CA ASP A 394 21.84 1.21 2.05
C ASP A 394 22.66 0.89 3.29
N THR A 395 23.74 1.64 3.52
CA THR A 395 24.59 1.49 4.71
C THR A 395 23.77 1.79 5.98
N ALA A 396 23.00 2.89 5.98
CA ALA A 396 22.17 3.27 7.12
C ALA A 396 21.14 2.19 7.48
N VAL A 397 20.46 1.61 6.48
CA VAL A 397 19.51 0.52 6.71
C VAL A 397 20.19 -0.67 7.36
N VAL A 398 21.35 -1.09 6.85
CA VAL A 398 22.09 -2.26 7.37
C VAL A 398 22.56 -2.03 8.80
N VAL A 399 23.18 -0.88 9.10
CA VAL A 399 23.70 -0.63 10.45
C VAL A 399 22.59 -0.42 11.48
N LEU A 400 21.49 0.23 11.12
CA LEU A 400 20.33 0.38 11.99
C LEU A 400 19.65 -0.96 12.25
N HIS A 401 19.43 -1.77 11.21
CA HIS A 401 18.85 -3.11 11.35
C HIS A 401 19.65 -3.98 12.32
N LYS A 402 20.97 -4.00 12.16
CA LYS A 402 21.87 -4.74 13.05
C LYS A 402 21.87 -4.19 14.47
N ALA A 403 21.89 -2.86 14.63
CA ALA A 403 21.92 -2.22 15.93
C ALA A 403 20.66 -2.53 16.77
N PHE A 404 19.50 -2.62 16.13
CA PHE A 404 18.26 -2.98 16.78
C PHE A 404 17.97 -4.48 16.81
N GLU A 405 18.97 -5.31 16.46
CA GLU A 405 18.91 -6.79 16.52
C GLU A 405 17.71 -7.38 15.76
N LEU A 406 17.37 -6.73 14.61
CA LEU A 406 16.18 -7.09 13.84
C LEU A 406 16.32 -8.40 13.04
N ASP A 407 17.50 -9.00 13.07
CA ASP A 407 17.81 -10.37 12.61
C ASP A 407 17.59 -11.44 13.68
N ALA A 408 17.28 -11.06 14.94
CA ALA A 408 16.87 -11.97 16.00
C ALA A 408 15.34 -12.19 16.00
N PRO A 409 14.87 -13.39 16.42
CA PRO A 409 13.44 -13.66 16.56
C PRO A 409 12.74 -12.64 17.49
N GLU A 410 11.48 -12.32 17.18
CA GLU A 410 10.71 -11.28 17.91
C GLU A 410 10.67 -11.54 19.43
N ALA A 411 10.53 -12.79 19.85
CA ALA A 411 10.52 -13.18 21.26
C ALA A 411 11.84 -12.87 21.99
N GLU A 412 12.97 -12.85 21.29
CA GLU A 412 14.28 -12.53 21.85
C GLU A 412 14.52 -11.03 21.92
N ARG A 413 13.90 -10.24 21.00
CA ARG A 413 14.01 -8.79 20.92
C ARG A 413 13.19 -8.06 21.98
N ALA A 414 12.15 -8.69 22.54
CA ALA A 414 11.30 -8.09 23.58
C ALA A 414 12.05 -7.82 24.90
N HIS A 415 13.25 -8.37 25.07
CA HIS A 415 14.07 -8.25 26.29
C HIS A 415 15.37 -7.43 26.06
N ALA A 416 15.61 -6.92 24.86
CA ALA A 416 16.78 -6.13 24.51
C ALA A 416 16.44 -4.63 24.45
#